data_35d339f68b033c391ecb020a64c30a3f
#
_entry.id   35d339f68b033c391ecb020a64c30a3f
#
_cell.length_a   1.000
_cell.length_b   1.000
_cell.length_c   1.000
_cell.angle_alpha   90.00
_cell.angle_beta   90.00
_cell.angle_gamma   90.00
#
_symmetry.space_group_name_H-M   'P 1'
#
loop_
_entity.id
_entity.type
_entity.pdbx_description
1 polymer ?
#
loop_
_entity_poly.entity_id
_entity_poly.type
_entity_poly.pdbx_seq_one_letter_code
_entity_poly.pdbx_strand_id
1 'polypeptide(L)'
;LVVPTVPQKPDIVLQLTKNDLQEGMKMTYLFDAKYRIDGKDKNGVDVPPEDAINQMHRYRDAIYYKDCQSNALKKEVIGGYILFPGDGEPTDVAVSKFRKTIDEVNIGAFPLRPKDTHNRLLLEQFIEELIQNKSHETISKVIPQKGALLQVPNRLLVGLVGNSSRPEYTQSFLDGNAILYYTGPKFPTTISLHDLHYFVPYIKGEGVRDLYEIIRIRTITSKEAKQAEGEDITDDMRLAFELRFSRKLFEDYRQIDTHKMINYTFIDTTFDETEKWLIVNES
;
A
#
# COMPACT_ATOMS: atom_id res chain seq x y z
N LEU A 1 16.97 -5.26 -9.40
CA LEU A 1 17.59 -5.36 -8.07
C LEU A 1 19.11 -5.12 -8.21
N VAL A 2 19.70 -4.50 -7.22
CA VAL A 2 21.15 -4.23 -7.14
C VAL A 2 21.68 -4.60 -5.76
N VAL A 3 22.95 -5.03 -5.70
CA VAL A 3 23.65 -5.31 -4.46
C VAL A 3 24.93 -4.48 -4.46
N PRO A 4 24.93 -3.30 -3.80
CA PRO A 4 26.06 -2.35 -3.87
C PRO A 4 27.34 -2.84 -3.16
N THR A 5 27.23 -3.82 -2.26
CA THR A 5 28.34 -4.27 -1.41
C THR A 5 28.88 -5.63 -1.89
N VAL A 6 28.56 -6.71 -1.18
CA VAL A 6 29.01 -8.07 -1.48
C VAL A 6 27.90 -8.81 -2.22
N PRO A 7 28.19 -9.48 -3.37
CA PRO A 7 27.19 -10.23 -4.11
C PRO A 7 26.41 -11.19 -3.23
N GLN A 8 25.09 -11.11 -3.32
CA GLN A 8 24.16 -11.98 -2.60
C GLN A 8 23.36 -12.78 -3.64
N LYS A 9 23.21 -14.09 -3.41
CA LYS A 9 22.53 -14.97 -4.34
C LYS A 9 21.52 -15.83 -3.56
N PRO A 10 20.30 -15.35 -3.30
CA PRO A 10 19.24 -16.20 -2.78
C PRO A 10 18.86 -17.26 -3.82
N ASP A 11 18.47 -18.45 -3.38
CA ASP A 11 18.08 -19.54 -4.28
C ASP A 11 16.79 -19.22 -5.04
N ILE A 12 15.82 -18.58 -4.36
CA ILE A 12 14.53 -18.25 -4.94
C ILE A 12 14.19 -16.77 -4.64
N VAL A 13 13.73 -16.07 -5.65
CA VAL A 13 13.19 -14.70 -5.55
C VAL A 13 11.73 -14.73 -6.01
N LEU A 14 10.80 -14.51 -5.10
CA LEU A 14 9.39 -14.36 -5.39
C LEU A 14 9.04 -12.88 -5.49
N GLN A 15 8.55 -12.44 -6.65
CA GLN A 15 8.02 -11.09 -6.84
C GLN A 15 6.51 -11.16 -7.07
N LEU A 16 5.77 -10.48 -6.22
CA LEU A 16 4.32 -10.28 -6.38
C LEU A 16 4.06 -8.88 -6.90
N THR A 17 3.25 -8.77 -7.94
CA THR A 17 2.79 -7.49 -8.47
C THR A 17 1.38 -7.23 -7.93
N LYS A 18 1.20 -6.13 -7.24
CA LYS A 18 -0.07 -5.66 -6.67
C LYS A 18 -0.52 -4.40 -7.39
N ASN A 19 -1.82 -4.25 -7.58
CA ASN A 19 -2.42 -3.10 -8.25
C ASN A 19 -3.47 -2.40 -7.39
N ASP A 20 -3.49 -2.69 -6.10
CA ASP A 20 -4.50 -2.19 -5.15
C ASP A 20 -4.20 -0.75 -4.67
N LEU A 21 -2.93 -0.39 -4.43
CA LEU A 21 -2.52 0.96 -4.06
C LEU A 21 -1.94 1.73 -5.25
N GLN A 22 -0.96 1.14 -5.91
CA GLN A 22 -0.26 1.71 -7.05
C GLN A 22 -0.13 0.64 -8.13
N GLU A 23 -0.41 1.01 -9.38
CA GLU A 23 -0.29 0.09 -10.51
C GLU A 23 1.15 -0.45 -10.62
N GLY A 24 1.27 -1.76 -10.72
CA GLY A 24 2.56 -2.44 -10.87
C GLY A 24 3.45 -2.43 -9.63
N MET A 25 2.91 -2.16 -8.43
CA MET A 25 3.69 -2.22 -7.19
C MET A 25 4.24 -3.62 -6.97
N LYS A 26 5.57 -3.73 -6.90
CA LYS A 26 6.28 -4.99 -6.72
C LYS A 26 6.65 -5.20 -5.27
N MET A 27 6.46 -6.42 -4.80
CA MET A 27 6.84 -6.88 -3.46
C MET A 27 7.75 -8.08 -3.60
N THR A 28 8.96 -7.99 -3.06
CA THR A 28 9.99 -9.02 -3.22
C THR A 28 10.20 -9.79 -1.93
N TYR A 29 10.16 -11.11 -2.04
CA TYR A 29 10.41 -12.06 -0.98
C TYR A 29 11.52 -13.02 -1.41
N LEU A 30 12.38 -13.41 -0.46
CA LEU A 30 13.50 -14.31 -0.72
C LEU A 30 13.31 -15.63 -0.02
N PHE A 31 13.66 -16.72 -0.69
CA PHE A 31 13.74 -18.04 -0.09
C PHE A 31 15.12 -18.64 -0.37
N ASP A 32 15.65 -19.35 0.61
CA ASP A 32 16.94 -20.01 0.51
C ASP A 32 16.85 -21.42 1.08
N ALA A 33 17.24 -22.42 0.30
CA ALA A 33 17.13 -23.83 0.67
C ALA A 33 18.38 -24.30 1.41
N LYS A 34 18.18 -24.98 2.54
CA LYS A 34 19.26 -25.58 3.33
C LYS A 34 19.03 -27.06 3.49
N TYR A 35 20.08 -27.84 3.42
CA TYR A 35 20.01 -29.29 3.48
C TYR A 35 20.40 -29.83 4.86
N ARG A 36 20.44 -29.03 5.90
CA ARG A 36 20.82 -29.40 7.26
C ARG A 36 19.89 -28.75 8.29
N ILE A 37 19.94 -29.32 9.49
CA ILE A 37 19.32 -28.80 10.71
C ILE A 37 20.43 -28.55 11.74
N ASP A 38 20.23 -27.63 12.69
CA ASP A 38 21.18 -27.36 13.79
C ASP A 38 20.78 -28.07 15.11
N GLY A 39 20.00 -29.15 15.01
CA GLY A 39 19.54 -29.92 16.15
C GLY A 39 18.07 -29.69 16.49
N LYS A 40 17.71 -29.89 17.76
CA LYS A 40 16.33 -29.75 18.26
C LYS A 40 16.25 -28.71 19.36
N ASP A 41 15.15 -28.01 19.41
CA ASP A 41 14.86 -27.13 20.54
C ASP A 41 14.35 -27.92 21.79
N LYS A 42 14.01 -27.15 22.86
CA LYS A 42 13.53 -27.73 24.13
C LYS A 42 12.24 -28.54 23.99
N ASN A 43 11.49 -28.33 22.92
CA ASN A 43 10.22 -29.00 22.63
C ASN A 43 10.40 -30.17 21.63
N GLY A 44 11.65 -30.47 21.23
CA GLY A 44 11.95 -31.53 20.28
C GLY A 44 11.73 -31.14 18.80
N VAL A 45 11.47 -29.85 18.51
CA VAL A 45 11.30 -29.32 17.16
C VAL A 45 12.67 -29.10 16.53
N ASP A 46 12.86 -29.52 15.29
CA ASP A 46 14.10 -29.28 14.55
C ASP A 46 14.32 -27.76 14.33
N VAL A 47 15.57 -27.33 14.47
CA VAL A 47 15.98 -25.94 14.38
C VAL A 47 16.70 -25.70 13.05
N PRO A 48 16.31 -24.66 12.27
CA PRO A 48 17.05 -24.29 11.07
C PRO A 48 18.44 -23.78 11.42
N PRO A 49 19.41 -23.85 10.48
CA PRO A 49 20.76 -23.36 10.72
C PRO A 49 20.75 -21.86 11.07
N GLU A 50 21.41 -21.51 12.19
CA GLU A 50 21.46 -20.13 12.68
C GLU A 50 22.16 -19.21 11.66
N ASP A 51 23.22 -19.67 11.02
CA ASP A 51 23.92 -18.92 9.99
C ASP A 51 23.04 -18.66 8.76
N ALA A 52 22.06 -19.55 8.48
CA ALA A 52 21.09 -19.34 7.41
C ALA A 52 20.07 -18.23 7.76
N ILE A 53 19.58 -18.19 8.98
CA ILE A 53 18.72 -17.08 9.45
C ILE A 53 19.48 -15.76 9.37
N ASN A 54 20.74 -15.73 9.84
CA ASN A 54 21.61 -14.57 9.74
C ASN A 54 21.87 -14.16 8.28
N GLN A 55 21.91 -15.13 7.36
CA GLN A 55 22.01 -14.85 5.92
C GLN A 55 20.77 -14.14 5.38
N MET A 56 19.56 -14.49 5.84
CA MET A 56 18.33 -13.79 5.43
C MET A 56 18.32 -12.33 5.89
N HIS A 57 18.79 -12.04 7.10
CA HIS A 57 18.99 -10.66 7.55
C HIS A 57 19.93 -9.91 6.60
N ARG A 58 21.08 -10.51 6.25
CA ARG A 58 22.02 -9.89 5.30
C ARG A 58 21.42 -9.67 3.92
N TYR A 59 20.67 -10.65 3.38
CA TYR A 59 20.02 -10.53 2.08
C TYR A 59 19.02 -9.38 2.06
N ARG A 60 18.14 -9.32 3.05
CA ARG A 60 17.16 -8.24 3.18
C ARG A 60 17.82 -6.87 3.23
N ASP A 61 18.94 -6.76 3.94
CA ASP A 61 19.61 -5.48 4.13
C ASP A 61 20.56 -5.09 2.99
N ALA A 62 21.07 -6.04 2.21
CA ALA A 62 22.03 -5.81 1.14
C ALA A 62 21.40 -5.63 -0.26
N ILE A 63 20.17 -6.10 -0.46
CA ILE A 63 19.49 -6.04 -1.76
C ILE A 63 18.59 -4.82 -1.83
N TYR A 64 18.76 -4.02 -2.89
CA TYR A 64 18.04 -2.78 -3.12
C TYR A 64 17.42 -2.75 -4.51
N TYR A 65 16.35 -1.97 -4.64
CA TYR A 65 15.86 -1.47 -5.91
C TYR A 65 16.58 -0.17 -6.24
N LYS A 66 17.10 -0.05 -7.45
CA LYS A 66 17.66 1.19 -7.97
C LYS A 66 16.61 1.85 -8.87
N ASP A 67 16.14 3.00 -8.45
CA ASP A 67 15.20 3.80 -9.21
C ASP A 67 15.85 4.32 -10.50
N CYS A 68 15.25 4.04 -11.65
CA CYS A 68 15.83 4.40 -12.95
C CYS A 68 15.83 5.91 -13.23
N GLN A 69 14.95 6.68 -12.58
CA GLN A 69 14.82 8.11 -12.79
C GLN A 69 15.73 8.92 -11.84
N SER A 70 15.70 8.59 -10.55
CA SER A 70 16.44 9.32 -9.52
C SER A 70 17.79 8.73 -9.18
N ASN A 71 18.14 7.53 -9.67
CA ASN A 71 19.27 6.71 -9.23
C ASN A 71 19.29 6.39 -7.71
N ALA A 72 18.22 6.74 -6.99
CA ALA A 72 18.11 6.47 -5.57
C ALA A 72 17.96 4.97 -5.28
N LEU A 73 18.60 4.53 -4.20
CA LEU A 73 18.45 3.17 -3.69
C LEU A 73 17.28 3.11 -2.70
N LYS A 74 16.36 2.17 -2.92
CA LYS A 74 15.22 1.91 -2.04
C LYS A 74 15.29 0.49 -1.51
N LYS A 75 14.85 0.27 -0.27
CA LYS A 75 14.69 -1.10 0.25
C LYS A 75 13.61 -1.81 -0.57
N GLU A 76 13.93 -3.01 -1.03
CA GLU A 76 13.06 -3.77 -1.94
C GLU A 76 12.57 -5.06 -1.29
N VAL A 77 13.41 -5.72 -0.50
CA VAL A 77 13.09 -7.02 0.08
C VAL A 77 12.25 -6.85 1.32
N ILE A 78 11.04 -7.41 1.30
CA ILE A 78 10.09 -7.37 2.40
C ILE A 78 10.38 -8.48 3.41
N GLY A 79 10.63 -9.70 2.94
CA GLY A 79 10.85 -10.85 3.79
C GLY A 79 11.88 -11.83 3.26
N GLY A 80 12.47 -12.62 4.18
CA GLY A 80 13.43 -13.65 3.85
C GLY A 80 13.19 -14.94 4.65
N TYR A 81 13.15 -16.09 3.97
CA TYR A 81 12.71 -17.35 4.55
C TYR A 81 13.64 -18.50 4.19
N ILE A 82 13.90 -19.34 5.15
CA ILE A 82 14.69 -20.57 4.98
C ILE A 82 13.76 -21.74 4.74
N LEU A 83 14.05 -22.54 3.73
CA LEU A 83 13.46 -23.88 3.54
C LEU A 83 14.46 -24.91 4.05
N PHE A 84 14.12 -25.73 5.04
CA PHE A 84 15.06 -26.70 5.64
C PHE A 84 14.39 -28.05 5.91
N PRO A 85 15.14 -29.18 5.96
CA PRO A 85 14.57 -30.51 6.12
C PRO A 85 14.21 -30.81 7.59
N GLY A 86 13.45 -29.90 8.21
CA GLY A 86 13.02 -29.98 9.60
C GLY A 86 11.76 -30.82 9.82
N ASP A 87 11.52 -31.15 11.09
CA ASP A 87 10.37 -31.89 11.57
C ASP A 87 9.95 -31.39 12.95
N GLY A 88 8.76 -31.82 13.42
CA GLY A 88 8.28 -31.51 14.76
C GLY A 88 7.60 -30.17 14.92
N GLU A 89 7.36 -29.40 13.83
CA GLU A 89 6.55 -28.18 13.90
C GLU A 89 5.13 -28.50 14.37
N PRO A 90 4.58 -27.69 15.30
CA PRO A 90 3.20 -27.86 15.73
C PRO A 90 2.23 -27.73 14.56
N THR A 91 1.16 -28.52 14.58
CA THR A 91 0.05 -28.39 13.63
C THR A 91 -0.72 -27.09 13.77
N ASP A 92 -0.66 -26.47 14.94
CA ASP A 92 -1.25 -25.16 15.19
C ASP A 92 -0.27 -24.05 14.78
N VAL A 93 -0.58 -23.37 13.69
CA VAL A 93 0.20 -22.25 13.16
C VAL A 93 0.43 -21.16 14.22
N ALA A 94 -0.53 -20.93 15.12
CA ALA A 94 -0.41 -19.92 16.17
C ALA A 94 0.68 -20.24 17.21
N VAL A 95 1.10 -21.50 17.33
CA VAL A 95 2.13 -21.95 18.27
C VAL A 95 3.48 -22.13 17.58
N SER A 96 3.54 -22.09 16.26
CA SER A 96 4.77 -22.21 15.49
C SER A 96 5.73 -21.06 15.81
N LYS A 97 6.91 -21.39 16.33
CA LYS A 97 7.99 -20.44 16.62
C LYS A 97 8.43 -19.69 15.36
N PHE A 98 8.51 -20.38 14.25
CA PHE A 98 8.97 -19.81 12.98
C PHE A 98 7.91 -18.90 12.36
N ARG A 99 6.64 -19.24 12.50
CA ARG A 99 5.55 -18.35 12.10
C ARG A 99 5.56 -17.04 12.90
N LYS A 100 5.76 -17.13 14.20
CA LYS A 100 5.84 -15.95 15.06
C LYS A 100 6.96 -14.99 14.61
N THR A 101 8.14 -15.50 14.28
CA THR A 101 9.24 -14.65 13.78
C THR A 101 8.94 -14.04 12.41
N ILE A 102 8.19 -14.74 11.57
CA ILE A 102 7.71 -14.18 10.31
C ILE A 102 6.77 -13.01 10.56
N ASP A 103 5.81 -13.18 11.48
CA ASP A 103 4.84 -12.12 11.80
C ASP A 103 5.50 -10.91 12.50
N GLU A 104 6.54 -11.14 13.30
CA GLU A 104 7.24 -10.08 14.03
C GLU A 104 8.28 -9.33 13.17
N VAL A 105 9.06 -10.04 12.35
CA VAL A 105 10.22 -9.45 11.67
C VAL A 105 10.33 -9.79 10.17
N ASN A 106 9.37 -10.47 9.59
CA ASN A 106 9.36 -10.96 8.20
C ASN A 106 10.59 -11.82 7.84
N ILE A 107 11.16 -12.49 8.83
CA ILE A 107 12.24 -13.47 8.66
C ILE A 107 11.88 -14.72 9.45
N GLY A 108 12.02 -15.88 8.82
CA GLY A 108 11.71 -17.13 9.46
C GLY A 108 12.14 -18.34 8.64
N ALA A 109 11.59 -19.49 8.99
CA ALA A 109 11.92 -20.73 8.34
C ALA A 109 10.69 -21.63 8.19
N PHE A 110 10.67 -22.41 7.13
CA PHE A 110 9.67 -23.43 6.86
C PHE A 110 10.34 -24.78 6.83
N PRO A 111 9.99 -25.70 7.73
CA PRO A 111 10.42 -27.07 7.64
C PRO A 111 9.76 -27.72 6.41
N LEU A 112 10.54 -28.41 5.60
CA LEU A 112 10.05 -29.02 4.36
C LEU A 112 10.75 -30.33 4.09
N ARG A 113 10.03 -31.44 4.22
CA ARG A 113 10.53 -32.80 3.91
C ARG A 113 9.74 -33.39 2.74
N PRO A 114 10.40 -34.25 1.93
CA PRO A 114 9.68 -35.07 0.95
C PRO A 114 8.58 -35.88 1.61
N LYS A 115 7.37 -35.85 1.03
CA LYS A 115 6.18 -36.60 1.51
C LYS A 115 5.53 -36.02 2.80
N ASP A 116 6.05 -34.97 3.39
CA ASP A 116 5.41 -34.28 4.50
C ASP A 116 4.35 -33.30 3.95
N THR A 117 3.09 -33.72 4.07
CA THR A 117 1.97 -32.92 3.57
C THR A 117 1.64 -31.74 4.50
N HIS A 118 1.88 -31.88 5.80
CA HIS A 118 1.53 -30.86 6.80
C HIS A 118 2.42 -29.62 6.64
N ASN A 119 3.73 -29.79 6.66
CA ASN A 119 4.67 -28.66 6.51
C ASN A 119 4.56 -27.99 5.12
N ARG A 120 4.24 -28.78 4.09
CA ARG A 120 3.93 -28.22 2.77
C ARG A 120 2.70 -27.31 2.81
N LEU A 121 1.64 -27.72 3.51
CA LEU A 121 0.43 -26.89 3.66
C LEU A 121 0.71 -25.58 4.38
N LEU A 122 1.60 -25.56 5.38
CA LEU A 122 2.00 -24.31 6.05
C LEU A 122 2.65 -23.32 5.08
N LEU A 123 3.53 -23.79 4.21
CA LEU A 123 4.16 -22.95 3.19
C LEU A 123 3.13 -22.49 2.13
N GLU A 124 2.26 -23.38 1.69
CA GLU A 124 1.19 -23.05 0.74
C GLU A 124 0.27 -21.95 1.30
N GLN A 125 -0.22 -22.11 2.52
CA GLN A 125 -1.06 -21.11 3.21
C GLN A 125 -0.35 -19.76 3.33
N PHE A 126 0.94 -19.78 3.68
CA PHE A 126 1.72 -18.56 3.76
C PHE A 126 1.83 -17.84 2.41
N ILE A 127 2.08 -18.57 1.32
CA ILE A 127 2.15 -18.00 -0.03
C ILE A 127 0.77 -17.46 -0.45
N GLU A 128 -0.31 -18.18 -0.14
CA GLU A 128 -1.67 -17.69 -0.39
C GLU A 128 -1.96 -16.40 0.37
N GLU A 129 -1.58 -16.29 1.64
CA GLU A 129 -1.69 -15.06 2.41
C GLU A 129 -0.92 -13.91 1.77
N LEU A 130 0.31 -14.14 1.28
CA LEU A 130 1.08 -13.12 0.57
C LEU A 130 0.36 -12.63 -0.70
N ILE A 131 -0.32 -13.53 -1.40
CA ILE A 131 -1.07 -13.22 -2.63
C ILE A 131 -2.36 -12.45 -2.30
N GLN A 132 -3.08 -12.86 -1.25
CA GLN A 132 -4.39 -12.32 -0.91
C GLN A 132 -4.31 -10.99 -0.14
N ASN A 133 -3.28 -10.82 0.71
CA ASN A 133 -3.11 -9.61 1.51
C ASN A 133 -3.02 -8.37 0.62
N LYS A 134 -3.68 -7.30 1.02
CA LYS A 134 -3.56 -5.99 0.37
C LYS A 134 -2.16 -5.40 0.57
N SER A 135 -1.72 -4.55 -0.33
CA SER A 135 -0.38 -3.95 -0.28
C SER A 135 -0.13 -3.18 1.01
N HIS A 136 -1.12 -2.41 1.50
CA HIS A 136 -0.97 -1.65 2.73
C HIS A 136 -0.83 -2.54 3.98
N GLU A 137 -1.52 -3.69 4.04
CA GLU A 137 -1.37 -4.67 5.12
C GLU A 137 0.05 -5.24 5.15
N THR A 138 0.58 -5.54 3.98
CA THR A 138 1.95 -6.06 3.83
C THR A 138 2.99 -5.01 4.23
N ILE A 139 2.84 -3.76 3.75
CA ILE A 139 3.77 -2.67 4.05
C ILE A 139 3.72 -2.30 5.54
N SER A 140 2.55 -2.33 6.16
CA SER A 140 2.41 -2.02 7.60
C SER A 140 3.12 -3.02 8.51
N LYS A 141 3.35 -4.25 8.04
CA LYS A 141 4.13 -5.27 8.74
C LYS A 141 5.65 -5.09 8.59
N VAL A 142 6.10 -4.21 7.68
CA VAL A 142 7.54 -3.92 7.53
C VAL A 142 8.01 -3.09 8.72
N ILE A 143 9.04 -3.58 9.43
CA ILE A 143 9.59 -2.88 10.59
C ILE A 143 10.31 -1.61 10.13
N PRO A 144 9.87 -0.39 10.51
CA PRO A 144 10.57 0.83 10.17
C PRO A 144 11.84 0.99 11.00
N GLN A 145 12.81 1.71 10.47
CA GLN A 145 13.92 2.18 11.29
C GLN A 145 13.40 3.17 12.36
N LYS A 146 13.98 3.16 13.54
CA LYS A 146 13.66 4.12 14.60
C LYS A 146 13.81 5.55 14.07
N GLY A 147 12.74 6.33 14.14
CA GLY A 147 12.68 7.70 13.60
C GLY A 147 12.26 7.81 12.13
N ALA A 148 12.07 6.70 11.42
CA ALA A 148 11.43 6.73 10.10
C ALA A 148 9.91 6.77 10.27
N LEU A 149 9.26 7.70 9.57
CA LEU A 149 7.81 7.68 9.41
C LEU A 149 7.48 6.69 8.28
N LEU A 150 6.93 5.54 8.62
CA LEU A 150 6.27 4.67 7.66
C LEU A 150 4.90 5.28 7.35
N GLN A 151 4.84 6.05 6.28
CA GLN A 151 3.57 6.44 5.70
C GLN A 151 3.12 5.30 4.77
N VAL A 152 2.15 4.54 5.22
CA VAL A 152 1.42 3.65 4.33
C VAL A 152 0.45 4.54 3.54
N PRO A 153 0.61 4.68 2.23
CA PRO A 153 -0.25 5.56 1.43
C PRO A 153 -1.62 4.92 1.22
N ASN A 154 -2.42 4.84 2.29
CA ASN A 154 -3.78 4.32 2.24
C ASN A 154 -4.85 5.38 2.51
N ARG A 155 -4.45 6.61 2.87
CA ARG A 155 -5.40 7.70 3.10
C ARG A 155 -5.76 8.40 1.81
N LEU A 156 -7.04 8.62 1.67
CA LEU A 156 -7.61 9.33 0.53
C LEU A 156 -8.61 10.41 0.99
N LEU A 157 -8.68 11.45 0.20
CA LEU A 157 -9.65 12.52 0.36
C LEU A 157 -10.72 12.37 -0.72
N VAL A 158 -11.96 12.21 -0.31
CA VAL A 158 -13.10 12.38 -1.22
C VAL A 158 -13.49 13.86 -1.21
N GLY A 159 -13.52 14.48 -2.36
CA GLY A 159 -13.88 15.88 -2.51
C GLY A 159 -15.04 16.08 -3.46
N LEU A 160 -15.98 16.97 -3.09
CA LEU A 160 -17.12 17.31 -3.92
C LEU A 160 -16.66 18.07 -5.18
N VAL A 161 -17.05 17.54 -6.33
CA VAL A 161 -16.90 18.15 -7.64
C VAL A 161 -18.29 18.40 -8.22
N GLY A 162 -18.50 19.54 -8.79
CA GLY A 162 -19.78 19.88 -9.43
C GLY A 162 -20.24 21.25 -8.99
N ASN A 163 -19.96 22.19 -9.85
CA ASN A 163 -20.54 23.53 -9.80
C ASN A 163 -21.16 23.79 -11.16
N SER A 164 -22.45 24.10 -11.18
CA SER A 164 -23.18 24.45 -12.41
C SER A 164 -22.58 25.64 -13.19
N SER A 165 -21.76 26.44 -12.51
CA SER A 165 -21.04 27.55 -13.12
C SER A 165 -19.76 27.17 -13.86
N ARG A 166 -19.35 25.87 -13.83
CA ARG A 166 -18.12 25.40 -14.47
C ARG A 166 -18.25 24.01 -15.06
N PRO A 167 -18.98 23.87 -16.15
CA PRO A 167 -19.18 22.57 -16.79
C PRO A 167 -17.86 21.94 -17.26
N GLU A 168 -16.90 22.72 -17.78
CA GLU A 168 -15.61 22.22 -18.25
C GLU A 168 -14.75 21.60 -17.14
N TYR A 169 -14.76 22.20 -15.95
CA TYR A 169 -14.06 21.68 -14.78
C TYR A 169 -14.66 20.33 -14.34
N THR A 170 -15.97 20.23 -14.28
CA THR A 170 -16.65 18.97 -13.96
C THR A 170 -16.41 17.93 -15.05
N GLN A 171 -16.44 18.35 -16.33
CA GLN A 171 -16.20 17.47 -17.46
C GLN A 171 -14.79 16.85 -17.42
N SER A 172 -13.77 17.60 -17.00
CA SER A 172 -12.41 17.05 -16.87
C SER A 172 -12.32 15.87 -15.90
N PHE A 173 -13.13 15.86 -14.85
CA PHE A 173 -13.22 14.72 -13.93
C PHE A 173 -14.02 13.55 -14.53
N LEU A 174 -15.09 13.85 -15.27
CA LEU A 174 -15.86 12.81 -15.96
C LEU A 174 -15.02 12.09 -17.01
N ASP A 175 -14.15 12.81 -17.69
CA ASP A 175 -13.25 12.29 -18.73
C ASP A 175 -11.99 11.63 -18.16
N GLY A 176 -11.75 11.71 -16.83
CA GLY A 176 -10.57 11.14 -16.19
C GLY A 176 -9.27 11.89 -16.48
N ASN A 177 -9.33 13.14 -16.96
CA ASN A 177 -8.18 13.94 -17.34
C ASN A 177 -7.95 15.18 -16.46
N ALA A 178 -8.65 15.27 -15.32
CA ALA A 178 -8.47 16.36 -14.37
C ALA A 178 -7.04 16.36 -13.80
N ILE A 179 -6.39 17.52 -13.80
CA ILE A 179 -5.03 17.73 -13.30
C ILE A 179 -4.99 18.57 -12.02
N LEU A 180 -6.11 19.16 -11.62
CA LEU A 180 -6.18 20.06 -10.48
C LEU A 180 -7.55 19.99 -9.81
N TYR A 181 -7.53 19.80 -8.48
CA TYR A 181 -8.68 20.03 -7.62
C TYR A 181 -8.36 21.17 -6.66
N TYR A 182 -9.28 22.07 -6.43
CA TYR A 182 -9.11 23.14 -5.46
C TYR A 182 -10.32 23.28 -4.54
N THR A 183 -10.04 23.65 -3.29
CA THR A 183 -11.04 23.75 -2.25
C THR A 183 -11.77 25.10 -2.30
N GLY A 184 -12.83 25.22 -1.51
CA GLY A 184 -13.33 26.52 -1.07
C GLY A 184 -12.31 27.25 -0.18
N PRO A 185 -12.62 28.48 0.29
CA PRO A 185 -11.70 29.24 1.15
C PRO A 185 -11.45 28.59 2.52
N LYS A 186 -12.31 27.69 2.93
CA LYS A 186 -12.18 26.95 4.20
C LYS A 186 -11.89 25.48 3.96
N PHE A 187 -10.81 24.98 4.56
CA PHE A 187 -10.48 23.56 4.58
C PHE A 187 -10.53 23.07 6.03
N PRO A 188 -11.09 21.87 6.30
CA PRO A 188 -11.19 21.35 7.65
C PRO A 188 -9.81 21.15 8.29
N THR A 189 -9.59 21.72 9.46
CA THR A 189 -8.32 21.56 10.22
C THR A 189 -8.13 20.15 10.78
N THR A 190 -9.18 19.36 10.81
CA THR A 190 -9.15 17.95 11.26
C THR A 190 -8.53 17.02 10.23
N ILE A 191 -8.40 17.45 8.97
CA ILE A 191 -7.80 16.65 7.90
C ILE A 191 -6.30 16.93 7.82
N SER A 192 -5.48 15.90 8.05
CA SER A 192 -4.03 15.99 7.94
C SER A 192 -3.61 15.99 6.47
N LEU A 193 -3.12 17.13 5.98
CA LEU A 193 -2.62 17.25 4.60
C LEU A 193 -1.39 16.39 4.33
N HIS A 194 -0.59 16.13 5.37
CA HIS A 194 0.66 15.38 5.25
C HIS A 194 0.42 13.90 4.89
N ASP A 195 -0.71 13.35 5.32
CA ASP A 195 -1.02 11.94 5.15
C ASP A 195 -1.88 11.66 3.90
N LEU A 196 -2.29 12.71 3.20
CA LEU A 196 -3.12 12.57 1.99
C LEU A 196 -2.26 12.22 0.78
N HIS A 197 -2.54 11.07 0.19
CA HIS A 197 -1.83 10.59 -1.01
C HIS A 197 -2.76 10.45 -2.21
N TYR A 198 -4.04 10.26 -1.96
CA TYR A 198 -5.02 10.00 -3.00
C TYR A 198 -6.24 10.91 -2.90
N PHE A 199 -6.85 11.14 -4.04
CA PHE A 199 -8.06 11.94 -4.18
C PHE A 199 -9.09 11.17 -4.99
N VAL A 200 -10.34 11.19 -4.50
CA VAL A 200 -11.50 10.60 -5.19
C VAL A 200 -12.51 11.71 -5.42
N PRO A 201 -12.81 12.09 -6.67
CA PRO A 201 -13.86 13.05 -6.95
C PRO A 201 -15.24 12.43 -6.67
N TYR A 202 -16.03 13.09 -5.82
CA TYR A 202 -17.47 12.85 -5.76
C TYR A 202 -18.15 13.84 -6.70
N ILE A 203 -18.58 13.36 -7.86
CA ILE A 203 -19.26 14.20 -8.86
C ILE A 203 -20.74 14.28 -8.51
N LYS A 204 -21.23 15.49 -8.30
CA LYS A 204 -22.62 15.71 -7.88
C LYS A 204 -23.58 15.19 -8.95
N GLY A 205 -24.44 14.26 -8.55
CA GLY A 205 -25.40 13.59 -9.42
C GLY A 205 -24.93 12.24 -9.96
N GLU A 206 -23.62 12.03 -10.12
CA GLU A 206 -23.03 10.80 -10.62
C GLU A 206 -22.51 9.91 -9.46
N GLY A 207 -21.71 10.45 -8.55
CA GLY A 207 -21.06 9.70 -7.47
C GLY A 207 -19.53 9.64 -7.61
N VAL A 208 -18.93 8.53 -7.16
CA VAL A 208 -17.49 8.26 -7.20
C VAL A 208 -17.17 7.13 -8.18
N ARG A 209 -16.08 7.24 -8.91
CA ARG A 209 -15.58 6.19 -9.82
C ARG A 209 -14.06 6.16 -9.89
N ASP A 210 -13.42 7.30 -10.00
CA ASP A 210 -12.03 7.44 -10.38
C ASP A 210 -11.15 7.75 -9.18
N LEU A 211 -9.92 7.22 -9.19
CA LEU A 211 -8.87 7.49 -8.22
C LEU A 211 -7.78 8.31 -8.87
N TYR A 212 -7.34 9.35 -8.16
CA TYR A 212 -6.20 10.19 -8.54
C TYR A 212 -5.13 10.13 -7.46
N GLU A 213 -3.86 10.17 -7.86
CA GLU A 213 -2.75 10.45 -6.96
C GLU A 213 -2.62 11.96 -6.76
N ILE A 214 -2.35 12.37 -5.52
CA ILE A 214 -2.01 13.75 -5.18
C ILE A 214 -0.51 13.92 -5.39
N ILE A 215 -0.12 14.65 -6.43
CA ILE A 215 1.29 14.90 -6.77
C ILE A 215 1.87 16.00 -5.90
N ARG A 216 1.05 17.03 -5.63
CA ARG A 216 1.46 18.19 -4.87
C ARG A 216 0.24 18.87 -4.26
N ILE A 217 0.44 19.41 -3.05
CA ILE A 217 -0.53 20.30 -2.41
C ILE A 217 0.12 21.69 -2.31
N ARG A 218 -0.59 22.71 -2.76
CA ARG A 218 -0.15 24.11 -2.69
C ARG A 218 -1.32 25.04 -2.42
N THR A 219 -1.02 26.25 -2.03
CA THR A 219 -2.00 27.32 -1.95
C THR A 219 -2.08 28.08 -3.28
N ILE A 220 -3.26 28.43 -3.68
CA ILE A 220 -3.54 29.28 -4.84
C ILE A 220 -4.50 30.39 -4.45
N THR A 221 -4.49 31.48 -5.22
CA THR A 221 -5.48 32.53 -5.06
C THR A 221 -6.82 32.09 -5.68
N SER A 222 -7.92 32.69 -5.24
CA SER A 222 -9.22 32.48 -5.88
C SER A 222 -9.20 32.87 -7.37
N LYS A 223 -8.35 33.83 -7.75
CA LYS A 223 -8.15 34.22 -9.13
C LYS A 223 -7.52 33.13 -9.98
N GLU A 224 -6.44 32.50 -9.48
CA GLU A 224 -5.83 31.33 -10.14
C GLU A 224 -6.80 30.17 -10.23
N ALA A 225 -7.54 29.88 -9.13
CA ALA A 225 -8.52 28.81 -9.10
C ALA A 225 -9.63 28.98 -10.14
N LYS A 226 -10.05 30.23 -10.40
CA LYS A 226 -11.18 30.54 -11.28
C LYS A 226 -10.80 30.83 -12.71
N GLN A 227 -9.49 30.90 -13.06
CA GLN A 227 -9.02 31.34 -14.37
C GLN A 227 -9.97 32.35 -15.02
N ALA A 228 -10.03 33.54 -14.36
CA ALA A 228 -10.60 34.77 -14.93
C ALA A 228 -12.01 34.67 -15.57
N GLU A 229 -13.04 34.56 -14.79
CA GLU A 229 -14.34 35.05 -15.19
C GLU A 229 -14.76 36.19 -14.26
N GLY A 230 -14.81 37.37 -14.80
CA GLY A 230 -15.10 38.74 -14.46
C GLY A 230 -16.09 39.09 -13.37
N GLU A 231 -16.27 38.36 -12.28
CA GLU A 231 -17.13 38.74 -11.16
C GLU A 231 -16.39 38.61 -9.83
N ASP A 232 -16.56 39.62 -8.99
CA ASP A 232 -16.09 39.77 -7.58
C ASP A 232 -15.18 38.67 -7.04
N ILE A 233 -13.93 38.72 -7.45
CA ILE A 233 -12.91 37.75 -7.05
C ILE A 233 -12.32 38.24 -5.74
N THR A 234 -12.67 37.58 -4.65
CA THR A 234 -11.98 37.77 -3.38
C THR A 234 -10.54 37.22 -3.48
N ASP A 235 -9.58 37.89 -2.86
CA ASP A 235 -8.18 37.42 -2.78
C ASP A 235 -8.00 36.25 -1.80
N ASP A 236 -9.05 35.48 -1.55
CA ASP A 236 -9.00 34.34 -0.63
C ASP A 236 -8.05 33.25 -1.13
N MET A 237 -7.24 32.76 -0.22
CA MET A 237 -6.37 31.64 -0.50
C MET A 237 -7.15 30.33 -0.43
N ARG A 238 -6.82 29.40 -1.33
CA ARG A 238 -7.41 28.06 -1.43
C ARG A 238 -6.33 27.03 -1.46
N LEU A 239 -6.63 25.81 -0.99
CA LEU A 239 -5.77 24.67 -1.24
C LEU A 239 -6.05 24.12 -2.63
N ALA A 240 -4.98 23.80 -3.33
CA ALA A 240 -5.01 23.14 -4.62
C ALA A 240 -4.22 21.83 -4.54
N PHE A 241 -4.83 20.79 -5.06
CA PHE A 241 -4.25 19.46 -5.18
C PHE A 241 -3.96 19.23 -6.65
N GLU A 242 -2.68 19.14 -7.00
CA GLU A 242 -2.25 18.74 -8.34
C GLU A 242 -2.42 17.23 -8.44
N LEU A 243 -3.13 16.80 -9.45
CA LEU A 243 -3.63 15.43 -9.58
C LEU A 243 -3.03 14.72 -10.79
N ARG A 244 -2.87 13.42 -10.66
CA ARG A 244 -2.60 12.51 -11.76
C ARG A 244 -3.61 11.37 -11.68
N PHE A 245 -4.30 11.08 -12.78
CA PHE A 245 -5.18 9.92 -12.85
C PHE A 245 -4.39 8.64 -12.55
N SER A 246 -4.89 7.82 -11.65
CA SER A 246 -4.29 6.56 -11.28
C SER A 246 -5.04 5.39 -11.91
N ARG A 247 -6.30 5.22 -11.55
CA ARG A 247 -7.15 4.12 -12.05
C ARG A 247 -8.62 4.38 -11.75
N LYS A 248 -9.48 3.55 -12.32
CA LYS A 248 -10.86 3.43 -11.85
C LYS A 248 -10.90 2.60 -10.56
N LEU A 249 -11.65 3.04 -9.56
CA LEU A 249 -12.00 2.26 -8.37
C LEU A 249 -13.16 1.31 -8.67
N PHE A 250 -14.10 1.77 -9.52
CA PHE A 250 -15.29 1.06 -9.91
C PHE A 250 -15.48 1.15 -11.43
N GLU A 251 -16.11 0.14 -12.02
CA GLU A 251 -16.45 0.17 -13.45
C GLU A 251 -17.43 1.31 -13.75
N ASP A 252 -18.46 1.46 -12.90
CA ASP A 252 -19.49 2.49 -13.00
C ASP A 252 -19.46 3.45 -11.81
N TYR A 253 -20.07 4.61 -11.94
CA TYR A 253 -20.24 5.55 -10.84
C TYR A 253 -21.09 4.95 -9.72
N ARG A 254 -20.67 5.18 -8.47
CA ARG A 254 -21.37 4.73 -7.28
C ARG A 254 -21.67 5.88 -6.34
N GLN A 255 -22.89 5.91 -5.82
CA GLN A 255 -23.26 6.86 -4.78
C GLN A 255 -22.60 6.49 -3.44
N ILE A 256 -22.30 7.49 -2.64
CA ILE A 256 -21.75 7.32 -1.28
C ILE A 256 -22.65 8.02 -0.26
N ASP A 257 -22.51 7.64 1.00
CA ASP A 257 -23.21 8.30 2.10
C ASP A 257 -22.64 9.71 2.34
N THR A 258 -23.30 10.72 1.79
CA THR A 258 -22.92 12.13 1.91
C THR A 258 -23.10 12.70 3.31
N HIS A 259 -23.81 12.01 4.23
CA HIS A 259 -23.92 12.44 5.64
C HIS A 259 -22.58 12.42 6.37
N LYS A 260 -21.61 11.66 5.86
CA LYS A 260 -20.24 11.61 6.39
C LYS A 260 -19.35 12.75 5.91
N MET A 261 -19.84 13.60 5.01
CA MET A 261 -19.03 14.72 4.50
C MET A 261 -18.83 15.79 5.56
N ILE A 262 -17.57 16.08 5.88
CA ILE A 262 -17.16 17.21 6.71
C ILE A 262 -17.42 18.50 5.95
N ASN A 263 -18.19 19.41 6.54
CA ASN A 263 -18.58 20.67 5.91
C ASN A 263 -19.25 20.48 4.53
N TYR A 264 -19.96 19.37 4.33
CA TYR A 264 -20.64 19.04 3.07
C TYR A 264 -19.72 18.96 1.83
N THR A 265 -18.39 18.82 2.03
CA THR A 265 -17.45 18.92 0.93
C THR A 265 -16.43 17.78 0.91
N PHE A 266 -16.01 17.25 2.07
CA PHE A 266 -14.90 16.31 2.16
C PHE A 266 -15.24 15.09 3.01
N ILE A 267 -14.70 13.92 2.60
CA ILE A 267 -14.56 12.77 3.46
C ILE A 267 -13.07 12.40 3.49
N ASP A 268 -12.50 12.37 4.70
CA ASP A 268 -11.16 11.87 4.96
C ASP A 268 -11.29 10.41 5.39
N THR A 269 -10.72 9.50 4.62
CA THR A 269 -10.92 8.06 4.79
C THR A 269 -9.73 7.24 4.33
N THR A 270 -9.85 5.93 4.40
CA THR A 270 -8.86 4.97 3.91
C THR A 270 -9.47 4.07 2.84
N PHE A 271 -8.63 3.36 2.08
CA PHE A 271 -9.13 2.39 1.10
C PHE A 271 -10.01 1.32 1.74
N ASP A 272 -9.70 0.86 2.96
CA ASP A 272 -10.46 -0.18 3.66
C ASP A 272 -11.86 0.27 4.08
N GLU A 273 -12.03 1.58 4.25
CA GLU A 273 -13.31 2.16 4.62
C GLU A 273 -14.19 2.47 3.40
N THR A 274 -13.60 2.64 2.21
CA THR A 274 -14.37 2.99 1.01
C THR A 274 -15.41 1.93 0.64
N GLU A 275 -15.12 0.68 0.90
CA GLU A 275 -16.06 -0.42 0.64
C GLU A 275 -17.26 -0.42 1.60
N LYS A 276 -17.08 0.10 2.82
CA LYS A 276 -18.08 0.04 3.90
C LYS A 276 -19.13 1.13 3.82
N TRP A 277 -18.87 2.24 3.13
CA TRP A 277 -19.80 3.38 3.05
C TRP A 277 -20.32 3.67 1.65
N LEU A 278 -20.03 2.79 0.72
CA LEU A 278 -20.74 2.77 -0.55
C LEU A 278 -22.17 2.33 -0.30
N ILE A 279 -23.13 3.14 -0.69
CA ILE A 279 -24.54 2.78 -0.65
C ILE A 279 -24.73 1.80 -1.81
N VAL A 280 -24.93 0.54 -1.47
CA VAL A 280 -25.46 -0.43 -2.42
C VAL A 280 -26.94 -0.11 -2.52
N ASN A 281 -27.35 0.58 -3.57
CA ASN A 281 -28.76 0.67 -3.93
C ASN A 281 -29.16 -0.69 -4.51
N GLU A 282 -29.43 -1.65 -3.65
CA GLU A 282 -30.30 -2.78 -3.99
C GLU A 282 -31.73 -2.27 -3.94
N SER A 283 -32.25 -1.87 -5.09
CA SER A 283 -33.67 -1.66 -5.35
C SER A 283 -34.31 -2.92 -5.86
#